data_33dc096c7e0c730338422abd8dc651df
#
_entry.id   33dc096c7e0c730338422abd8dc651df
#
_cell.length_a   1.000
_cell.length_b   1.000
_cell.length_c   1.000
_cell.angle_alpha   90.00
_cell.angle_beta   90.00
_cell.angle_gamma   90.00
#
_symmetry.space_group_name_H-M   'P 1'
#
loop_
_entity.id
_entity.type
_entity.pdbx_description
1 polymer ?
#
loop_
_entity_poly.entity_id
_entity_poly.type
_entity_poly.pdbx_seq_one_letter_code
_entity_poly.pdbx_strand_id
1 'polypeptide(L)'
;MDSKFGLPNIDTAAADFLQRLDGRKVVAFHGDMGAGKTTFINALCRQLHVTDAVSSPTFSIINQYKTETDATVYHLDLYRIKSEEEAVMAGVEDCYFSGDICFVEWPQKAASLLPENTLHCYLSLASDNERKLQIKL
;
A
#
# COMPACT_ATOMS: atom_id res chain seq x y z
N MET A 1 -3.73 -5.14 15.69
CA MET A 1 -4.73 -4.12 15.94
C MET A 1 -5.76 -4.11 14.82
N ASP A 2 -7.01 -4.09 15.19
CA ASP A 2 -8.11 -4.20 14.23
C ASP A 2 -8.96 -2.95 14.23
N SER A 3 -9.43 -2.55 13.04
CA SER A 3 -10.40 -1.48 12.90
C SER A 3 -11.34 -1.79 11.74
N LYS A 4 -12.48 -1.11 11.72
CA LYS A 4 -13.46 -1.21 10.64
C LYS A 4 -13.73 0.17 10.07
N PHE A 5 -13.97 0.24 8.78
CA PHE A 5 -14.30 1.49 8.12
C PHE A 5 -15.17 1.25 6.89
N GLY A 6 -15.88 2.29 6.47
CA GLY A 6 -16.61 2.31 5.22
C GLY A 6 -16.17 3.53 4.41
N LEU A 7 -16.72 3.69 3.20
CA LEU A 7 -16.38 4.84 2.36
C LEU A 7 -16.59 6.20 3.05
N PRO A 8 -17.67 6.39 3.84
CA PRO A 8 -17.87 7.70 4.49
C PRO A 8 -16.78 8.09 5.48
N ASN A 9 -16.05 7.14 6.05
CA ASN A 9 -15.00 7.43 7.02
C ASN A 9 -13.62 6.87 6.63
N ILE A 10 -13.43 6.57 5.35
CA ILE A 10 -12.17 5.99 4.88
C ILE A 10 -10.99 6.97 5.08
N ASP A 11 -11.22 8.27 4.92
CA ASP A 11 -10.15 9.24 5.10
C ASP A 11 -9.67 9.33 6.55
N THR A 12 -10.61 9.22 7.50
CA THR A 12 -10.27 9.16 8.92
C THR A 12 -9.47 7.89 9.22
N ALA A 13 -9.90 6.76 8.67
CA ALA A 13 -9.18 5.49 8.85
C ALA A 13 -7.77 5.58 8.27
N ALA A 14 -7.62 6.22 7.11
CA ALA A 14 -6.31 6.40 6.47
C ALA A 14 -5.39 7.28 7.31
N ALA A 15 -5.91 8.39 7.85
CA ALA A 15 -5.13 9.29 8.70
C ALA A 15 -4.65 8.56 9.97
N ASP A 16 -5.53 7.80 10.60
CA ASP A 16 -5.17 7.01 11.79
C ASP A 16 -4.12 5.97 11.46
N PHE A 17 -4.25 5.31 10.31
CA PHE A 17 -3.28 4.30 9.86
C PHE A 17 -1.88 4.90 9.72
N LEU A 18 -1.76 6.07 9.11
CA LEU A 18 -0.47 6.71 8.89
C LEU A 18 0.24 7.03 10.20
N GLN A 19 -0.51 7.34 11.26
CA GLN A 19 0.07 7.60 12.58
C GLN A 19 0.65 6.34 13.21
N ARG A 20 0.26 5.16 12.73
CA ARG A 20 0.71 3.87 13.27
C ARG A 20 1.91 3.30 12.52
N LEU A 21 2.42 3.99 11.51
CA LEU A 21 3.60 3.51 10.76
C LEU A 21 4.84 3.41 11.66
N ASP A 22 4.96 4.28 12.65
CA ASP A 22 6.06 4.26 13.62
C ASP A 22 7.43 4.19 12.93
N GLY A 23 7.62 5.06 11.94
CA GLY A 23 8.86 5.14 11.19
C GLY A 23 9.02 4.11 10.08
N ARG A 24 8.11 3.15 9.96
CA ARG A 24 8.17 2.16 8.88
C ARG A 24 7.80 2.81 7.57
N LYS A 25 8.49 2.42 6.52
CA LYS A 25 8.28 3.00 5.18
C LYS A 25 7.60 2.06 4.22
N VAL A 26 7.73 0.74 4.41
CA VAL A 26 7.14 -0.24 3.52
C VAL A 26 5.92 -0.86 4.18
N VAL A 27 4.78 -0.78 3.48
CA VAL A 27 3.51 -1.34 3.93
C VAL A 27 3.02 -2.34 2.90
N ALA A 28 2.86 -3.59 3.33
CA ALA A 28 2.40 -4.68 2.48
C ALA A 28 0.90 -4.89 2.72
N PHE A 29 0.11 -4.74 1.67
CA PHE A 29 -1.35 -4.89 1.74
C PHE A 29 -1.77 -6.26 1.25
N HIS A 30 -2.41 -7.01 2.13
CA HIS A 30 -2.94 -8.34 1.86
C HIS A 30 -4.46 -8.28 1.80
N GLY A 31 -5.03 -9.10 0.96
CA GLY A 31 -6.48 -9.19 0.84
C GLY A 31 -6.86 -9.69 -0.54
N ASP A 32 -8.06 -10.29 -0.62
CA ASP A 32 -8.57 -10.80 -1.88
C ASP A 32 -8.87 -9.68 -2.87
N MET A 33 -9.03 -10.05 -4.12
CA MET A 33 -9.51 -9.12 -5.15
C MET A 33 -10.84 -8.51 -4.68
N GLY A 34 -10.95 -7.19 -4.76
CA GLY A 34 -12.16 -6.49 -4.32
C GLY A 34 -12.23 -6.18 -2.84
N ALA A 35 -11.19 -6.53 -2.04
CA ALA A 35 -11.17 -6.21 -0.61
C ALA A 35 -11.02 -4.71 -0.33
N GLY A 36 -10.66 -3.90 -1.34
CA GLY A 36 -10.53 -2.46 -1.20
C GLY A 36 -9.11 -1.96 -0.98
N LYS A 37 -8.11 -2.78 -1.32
CA LYS A 37 -6.70 -2.41 -1.15
C LYS A 37 -6.34 -1.12 -1.89
N THR A 38 -6.63 -1.06 -3.19
CA THR A 38 -6.34 0.13 -4.00
C THR A 38 -7.10 1.34 -3.50
N THR A 39 -8.36 1.17 -3.14
CA THR A 39 -9.19 2.26 -2.61
C THR A 39 -8.60 2.83 -1.32
N PHE A 40 -8.14 1.96 -0.44
CA PHE A 40 -7.53 2.39 0.82
C PHE A 40 -6.18 3.09 0.57
N ILE A 41 -5.38 2.56 -0.33
CA ILE A 41 -4.10 3.19 -0.70
C ILE A 41 -4.34 4.58 -1.29
N ASN A 42 -5.38 4.75 -2.12
CA ASN A 42 -5.73 6.07 -2.66
C ASN A 42 -6.08 7.03 -1.52
N ALA A 43 -6.79 6.56 -0.49
CA ALA A 43 -7.09 7.38 0.68
C ALA A 43 -5.82 7.75 1.45
N LEU A 44 -4.87 6.83 1.58
CA LEU A 44 -3.57 7.12 2.19
C LEU A 44 -2.82 8.20 1.40
N CYS A 45 -2.83 8.10 0.08
CA CYS A 45 -2.19 9.09 -0.77
C CYS A 45 -2.82 10.48 -0.60
N ARG A 46 -4.13 10.57 -0.45
CA ARG A 46 -4.80 11.85 -0.16
C ARG A 46 -4.32 12.43 1.16
N GLN A 47 -4.19 11.59 2.19
CA GLN A 47 -3.71 12.04 3.51
C GLN A 47 -2.24 12.44 3.48
N LEU A 48 -1.46 11.91 2.56
CA LEU A 48 -0.06 12.28 2.37
C LEU A 48 0.10 13.51 1.46
N HIS A 49 -1.00 14.08 0.99
CA HIS A 49 -1.00 15.26 0.13
C HIS A 49 -0.28 15.04 -1.20
N VAL A 50 -0.53 13.87 -1.81
CA VAL A 50 -0.06 13.58 -3.16
C VAL A 50 -0.72 14.53 -4.13
N THR A 51 0.09 15.16 -5.00
CA THR A 51 -0.37 16.13 -5.98
C THR A 51 -0.66 15.52 -7.34
N ASP A 52 -0.05 14.36 -7.62
CA ASP A 52 -0.28 13.64 -8.88
C ASP A 52 -1.65 12.94 -8.86
N ALA A 53 -2.18 12.70 -10.05
CA ALA A 53 -3.39 11.90 -10.18
C ALA A 53 -3.09 10.46 -9.73
N VAL A 54 -3.78 10.00 -8.69
CA VAL A 54 -3.60 8.66 -8.16
C VAL A 54 -4.54 7.71 -8.88
N SER A 55 -3.98 6.69 -9.50
CA SER A 55 -4.75 5.65 -10.20
C SER A 55 -4.19 4.29 -9.79
N SER A 56 -4.99 3.24 -10.02
CA SER A 56 -4.50 1.88 -9.87
C SER A 56 -3.37 1.65 -10.89
N PRO A 57 -2.25 1.03 -10.49
CA PRO A 57 -1.16 0.72 -11.42
C PRO A 57 -1.57 -0.43 -12.35
N THR A 58 -2.42 -0.13 -13.34
CA THR A 58 -3.03 -1.16 -14.20
C THR A 58 -2.03 -1.80 -15.14
N PHE A 59 -1.08 -1.02 -15.66
CA PHE A 59 -0.13 -1.47 -16.66
C PHE A 59 1.32 -1.38 -16.18
N SER A 60 1.56 -0.71 -15.07
CA SER A 60 2.89 -0.55 -14.49
C SER A 60 2.96 -1.26 -13.15
N ILE A 61 4.06 -1.95 -12.91
CA ILE A 61 4.31 -2.58 -11.60
C ILE A 61 4.52 -1.51 -10.55
N ILE A 62 5.23 -0.43 -10.89
CA ILE A 62 5.60 0.64 -9.96
C ILE A 62 5.03 1.96 -10.44
N ASN A 63 4.27 2.63 -9.58
CA ASN A 63 3.87 4.01 -9.79
C ASN A 63 4.54 4.89 -8.75
N GLN A 64 5.02 6.05 -9.18
CA GLN A 64 5.70 7.02 -8.33
C GLN A 64 4.90 8.31 -8.31
N TYR A 65 4.55 8.78 -7.11
CA TYR A 65 3.79 10.01 -6.92
C TYR A 65 4.61 11.03 -6.13
N LYS A 66 4.38 12.31 -6.39
CA LYS A 66 4.97 13.40 -5.61
C LYS A 66 3.94 14.01 -4.70
N THR A 67 4.39 14.44 -3.52
CA THR A 67 3.55 15.16 -2.56
C THR A 67 3.78 16.67 -2.69
N GLU A 68 2.99 17.47 -1.95
CA GLU A 68 3.13 18.92 -1.91
C GLU A 68 4.53 19.37 -1.48
N THR A 69 5.21 18.58 -0.65
CA THR A 69 6.56 18.88 -0.17
C THR A 69 7.65 18.26 -1.03
N ASP A 70 7.28 17.77 -2.22
CA ASP A 70 8.19 17.10 -3.15
C ASP A 70 8.76 15.77 -2.63
N ALA A 71 8.10 15.18 -1.65
CA ALA A 71 8.43 13.82 -1.21
C ALA A 71 7.87 12.81 -2.20
N THR A 72 8.44 11.61 -2.19
CA THR A 72 8.03 10.53 -3.10
C THR A 72 7.21 9.48 -2.34
N VAL A 73 6.15 8.99 -2.98
CA VAL A 73 5.36 7.85 -2.53
C VAL A 73 5.31 6.84 -3.66
N TYR A 74 5.67 5.59 -3.37
CA TYR A 74 5.59 4.52 -4.34
C TYR A 74 4.35 3.67 -4.08
N HIS A 75 3.66 3.31 -5.17
CA HIS A 75 2.53 2.37 -5.13
C HIS A 75 2.87 1.24 -6.10
N LEU A 76 3.10 0.04 -5.55
CA LEU A 76 3.49 -1.13 -6.29
C LEU A 76 2.33 -2.12 -6.36
N ASP A 77 2.13 -2.73 -7.52
CA ASP A 77 1.15 -3.80 -7.70
C ASP A 77 1.85 -4.99 -8.34
N LEU A 78 2.01 -6.05 -7.57
CA LEU A 78 2.74 -7.23 -8.01
C LEU A 78 1.83 -8.34 -8.55
N TYR A 79 0.55 -8.04 -8.76
CA TYR A 79 -0.43 -9.06 -9.16
C TYR A 79 0.00 -9.86 -10.39
N ARG A 80 0.57 -9.20 -11.41
CA ARG A 80 0.94 -9.81 -12.68
C ARG A 80 2.36 -10.34 -12.72
N ILE A 81 3.13 -10.17 -11.65
CA ILE A 81 4.49 -10.68 -11.59
C ILE A 81 4.48 -12.20 -11.54
N LYS A 82 5.31 -12.82 -12.34
CA LYS A 82 5.38 -14.28 -12.46
C LYS A 82 6.50 -14.89 -11.62
N SER A 83 7.51 -14.09 -11.24
CA SER A 83 8.65 -14.55 -10.46
C SER A 83 9.26 -13.41 -9.67
N GLU A 84 10.04 -13.77 -8.64
CA GLU A 84 10.79 -12.76 -7.88
C GLU A 84 11.85 -12.08 -8.74
N GLU A 85 12.42 -12.79 -9.71
CA GLU A 85 13.37 -12.21 -10.65
C GLU A 85 12.77 -11.06 -11.44
N GLU A 86 11.51 -11.21 -11.87
CA GLU A 86 10.79 -10.17 -12.58
C GLU A 86 10.63 -8.94 -11.68
N ALA A 87 10.33 -9.15 -10.40
CA ALA A 87 10.21 -8.06 -9.43
C ALA A 87 11.56 -7.33 -9.26
N VAL A 88 12.65 -8.07 -9.13
CA VAL A 88 13.99 -7.49 -8.99
C VAL A 88 14.32 -6.65 -10.23
N MET A 89 14.08 -7.19 -11.42
CA MET A 89 14.37 -6.49 -12.67
C MET A 89 13.52 -5.24 -12.86
N ALA A 90 12.32 -5.21 -12.29
CA ALA A 90 11.44 -4.04 -12.35
C ALA A 90 11.88 -2.93 -11.38
N GLY A 91 12.78 -3.21 -10.43
CA GLY A 91 13.26 -2.21 -9.49
C GLY A 91 12.50 -2.18 -8.17
N VAL A 92 11.79 -3.25 -7.83
CA VAL A 92 10.97 -3.31 -6.61
C VAL A 92 11.82 -3.13 -5.36
N GLU A 93 12.98 -3.80 -5.28
CA GLU A 93 13.86 -3.67 -4.12
C GLU A 93 14.39 -2.24 -3.96
N ASP A 94 14.68 -1.56 -5.06
CA ASP A 94 15.16 -0.18 -5.02
C ASP A 94 14.12 0.72 -4.38
N CYS A 95 12.83 0.49 -4.64
CA CYS A 95 11.76 1.22 -3.99
C CYS A 95 11.72 0.93 -2.49
N TYR A 96 11.79 -0.34 -2.10
CA TYR A 96 11.71 -0.75 -0.69
C TYR A 96 12.83 -0.16 0.16
N PHE A 97 14.00 0.02 -0.41
CA PHE A 97 15.18 0.54 0.32
C PHE A 97 15.49 1.99 -0.01
N SER A 98 14.57 2.69 -0.67
CA SER A 98 14.77 4.11 -1.05
C SER A 98 14.68 5.07 0.14
N GLY A 99 14.03 4.67 1.22
CA GLY A 99 13.72 5.58 2.33
C GLY A 99 12.40 6.30 2.15
N ASP A 100 11.72 6.12 1.02
CA ASP A 100 10.41 6.70 0.74
C ASP A 100 9.31 5.73 1.12
N ILE A 101 8.08 6.25 1.29
CA ILE A 101 6.93 5.41 1.61
C ILE A 101 6.58 4.56 0.39
N CYS A 102 6.41 3.25 0.64
CA CYS A 102 6.02 2.28 -0.38
C CYS A 102 4.79 1.52 0.07
N PHE A 103 3.72 1.59 -0.72
CA PHE A 103 2.52 0.78 -0.54
C PHE A 103 2.56 -0.33 -1.59
N VAL A 104 2.52 -1.59 -1.17
CA VAL A 104 2.61 -2.71 -2.10
C VAL A 104 1.38 -3.61 -1.99
N GLU A 105 0.76 -3.90 -3.15
CA GLU A 105 -0.34 -4.85 -3.29
C GLU A 105 0.21 -6.17 -3.81
N TRP A 106 -0.38 -7.27 -3.38
CA TRP A 106 0.03 -8.63 -3.73
C TRP A 106 1.48 -8.91 -3.36
N PRO A 107 1.90 -8.55 -2.12
CA PRO A 107 3.31 -8.68 -1.73
C PRO A 107 3.80 -10.12 -1.71
N GLN A 108 2.90 -11.10 -1.57
CA GLN A 108 3.27 -12.51 -1.54
C GLN A 108 3.86 -12.99 -2.87
N LYS A 109 3.67 -12.25 -3.96
CA LYS A 109 4.27 -12.59 -5.26
C LYS A 109 5.80 -12.49 -5.22
N ALA A 110 6.34 -11.69 -4.31
CA ALA A 110 7.79 -11.52 -4.14
C ALA A 110 8.10 -11.30 -2.66
N ALA A 111 7.59 -12.18 -1.80
CA ALA A 111 7.62 -12.02 -0.36
C ALA A 111 9.04 -11.93 0.22
N SER A 112 9.99 -12.64 -0.39
CA SER A 112 11.37 -12.66 0.12
C SER A 112 12.08 -11.31 -0.04
N LEU A 113 11.57 -10.42 -0.90
CA LEU A 113 12.17 -9.10 -1.13
C LEU A 113 11.77 -8.07 -0.08
N LEU A 114 10.72 -8.34 0.72
CA LEU A 114 10.22 -7.38 1.71
C LEU A 114 11.24 -7.17 2.83
N PRO A 115 11.45 -5.90 3.26
CA PRO A 115 12.29 -5.63 4.43
C PRO A 115 11.72 -6.27 5.70
N GLU A 116 12.59 -6.55 6.67
CA GLU A 116 12.18 -7.16 7.93
C GLU A 116 11.19 -6.31 8.72
N ASN A 117 11.31 -4.98 8.63
CA ASN A 117 10.42 -4.07 9.35
C ASN A 117 9.18 -3.67 8.57
N THR A 118 8.80 -4.45 7.55
CA THR A 118 7.59 -4.19 6.78
C THR A 118 6.36 -4.27 7.68
N LEU A 119 5.47 -3.28 7.54
CA LEU A 119 4.17 -3.32 8.21
C LEU A 119 3.21 -4.09 7.33
N HIS A 120 2.60 -5.16 7.86
CA HIS A 120 1.63 -5.96 7.13
C HIS A 120 0.21 -5.52 7.49
N CYS A 121 -0.58 -5.23 6.46
CA CYS A 121 -1.95 -4.78 6.60
C CYS A 121 -2.86 -5.76 5.87
N TYR A 122 -3.86 -6.28 6.58
CA TYR A 122 -4.81 -7.25 6.04
C TYR A 122 -6.18 -6.60 5.92
N LEU A 123 -6.68 -6.54 4.69
CA LEU A 123 -8.00 -5.99 4.39
C LEU A 123 -8.96 -7.11 4.03
N SER A 124 -10.15 -7.08 4.61
CA SER A 124 -11.21 -8.03 4.31
C SER A 124 -12.57 -7.34 4.39
N LEU A 125 -13.58 -7.98 3.83
CA LEU A 125 -14.95 -7.51 3.94
C LEU A 125 -15.48 -7.84 5.35
N ALA A 126 -15.99 -6.82 6.05
CA ALA A 126 -16.71 -7.03 7.30
C ALA A 126 -18.21 -7.14 7.04
N SER A 127 -18.68 -6.38 6.03
CA SER A 127 -20.05 -6.40 5.53
C SER A 127 -20.05 -5.80 4.13
N ASP A 128 -21.19 -5.69 3.47
CA ASP A 128 -21.28 -5.09 2.13
C ASP A 128 -20.74 -3.66 2.10
N ASN A 129 -20.86 -2.93 3.21
CA ASN A 129 -20.51 -1.52 3.27
C ASN A 129 -19.28 -1.23 4.14
N GLU A 130 -18.70 -2.25 4.75
CA GLU A 130 -17.57 -2.07 5.66
C GLU A 130 -16.43 -3.02 5.36
N ARG A 131 -15.23 -2.53 5.64
CA ARG A 131 -13.98 -3.28 5.53
C ARG A 131 -13.36 -3.43 6.91
N LYS A 132 -12.72 -4.55 7.13
CA LYS A 132 -11.93 -4.81 8.33
C LYS A 132 -10.47 -4.65 7.99
N LEU A 133 -9.76 -3.89 8.84
CA LEU A 133 -8.33 -3.65 8.69
C LEU A 133 -7.60 -4.25 9.88
N GLN A 134 -6.65 -5.13 9.62
CA GLN A 134 -5.80 -5.71 10.65
C GLN A 134 -4.34 -5.35 10.35
N ILE A 135 -3.63 -4.88 11.35
CA ILE A 135 -2.22 -4.55 11.24
C ILE A 135 -1.42 -5.59 12.01
N LYS A 136 -0.41 -6.14 11.35
CA LYS A 136 0.52 -7.09 11.96
C LYS A 136 1.96 -6.66 11.68
N LEU A 137 2.77 -6.76 12.69
CA LEU A 137 4.21 -6.44 12.62
C LEU A 137 5.04 -7.68 12.30
#